data_8b0c38ca9fa0fce4ad09e27cef31c9ec
#
_entry.id   8b0c38ca9fa0fce4ad09e27cef31c9ec
#
_cell.length_a   1.000
_cell.length_b   1.000
_cell.length_c   1.000
_cell.angle_alpha   90.00
_cell.angle_beta   90.00
_cell.angle_gamma   90.00
#
_symmetry.space_group_name_H-M   'P 1'
#
loop_
_entity.id
_entity.type
_entity.pdbx_description
1 polymer ?
#
loop_
_entity_poly.entity_id
_entity_poly.type
_entity_poly.pdbx_seq_one_letter_code
_entity_poly.pdbx_strand_id
1 'polypeptide(L)'
;MPSFDQTPDKPEPFGFKISWFAVKATDPATVLDALEFKEAMPANWASGLAAAYWNAQSRECWAFVSPPVSGWVLVVSSSLPYPTIETHHDIGKRFDVLFSRLMQRFDDVQFFGSHRGVGFVTWARALKSKAMRIFAFGEADVVANVGEQTPEETKLTFLDLSGLAPSDAQRKCSE
;
A
#
# COMPACT_ATOMS: atom_id res chain seq x y z
N MET A 1 24.10 -0.53 -1.98
CA MET A 1 23.16 -0.84 -3.08
C MET A 1 22.59 -2.24 -2.88
N PRO A 2 21.31 -2.48 -3.10
CA PRO A 2 20.77 -3.83 -3.13
C PRO A 2 21.46 -4.66 -4.21
N SER A 3 21.60 -5.95 -3.98
CA SER A 3 22.07 -6.91 -4.99
C SER A 3 20.84 -7.60 -5.58
N PHE A 4 20.73 -7.64 -6.90
CA PHE A 4 19.60 -8.25 -7.61
C PHE A 4 20.00 -9.58 -8.21
N ASP A 5 19.25 -10.62 -7.89
CA ASP A 5 19.34 -11.95 -8.49
C ASP A 5 18.18 -12.12 -9.47
N GLN A 6 18.47 -12.68 -10.65
CA GLN A 6 17.50 -12.94 -11.70
C GLN A 6 17.13 -14.43 -11.80
N THR A 7 17.73 -15.29 -11.00
CA THR A 7 17.38 -16.71 -10.96
C THR A 7 15.92 -16.86 -10.50
N PRO A 8 15.04 -17.47 -11.30
CA PRO A 8 13.64 -17.60 -10.93
C PRO A 8 13.47 -18.31 -9.60
N ASP A 9 12.67 -17.74 -8.72
CA ASP A 9 12.30 -18.28 -7.42
C ASP A 9 10.77 -18.31 -7.24
N LYS A 10 10.31 -18.65 -6.05
CA LYS A 10 8.87 -18.72 -5.71
C LYS A 10 8.44 -17.45 -4.99
N PRO A 11 7.12 -17.08 -5.07
CA PRO A 11 6.57 -16.04 -4.26
C PRO A 11 6.89 -16.23 -2.76
N GLU A 12 7.37 -15.17 -2.11
CA GLU A 12 7.68 -15.17 -0.70
C GLU A 12 6.66 -14.33 0.08
N PRO A 13 6.31 -14.71 1.32
CA PRO A 13 5.42 -13.94 2.17
C PRO A 13 6.08 -12.64 2.63
N PHE A 14 5.29 -11.57 2.69
CA PHE A 14 5.67 -10.26 3.25
C PHE A 14 4.49 -9.66 4.01
N GLY A 15 4.63 -8.46 4.60
CA GLY A 15 3.48 -7.77 5.23
C GLY A 15 3.79 -7.03 6.53
N PHE A 16 5.03 -7.07 7.02
CA PHE A 16 5.43 -6.33 8.22
C PHE A 16 6.18 -5.05 7.87
N LYS A 17 5.74 -3.91 8.38
CA LYS A 17 6.38 -2.60 8.18
C LYS A 17 6.55 -2.26 6.70
N ILE A 18 5.55 -2.56 5.90
CA ILE A 18 5.60 -2.40 4.45
C ILE A 18 4.22 -2.05 3.92
N SER A 19 4.19 -1.40 2.77
CA SER A 19 2.96 -1.12 2.02
C SER A 19 3.05 -1.73 0.62
N TRP A 20 1.89 -2.05 0.04
CA TRP A 20 1.84 -2.57 -1.33
C TRP A 20 0.55 -2.21 -2.04
N PHE A 21 0.65 -2.02 -3.36
CA PHE A 21 -0.50 -2.10 -4.25
C PHE A 21 -0.67 -3.54 -4.75
N ALA A 22 -1.92 -3.98 -4.86
CA ALA A 22 -2.31 -5.14 -5.62
C ALA A 22 -3.13 -4.66 -6.82
N VAL A 23 -2.61 -4.86 -8.03
CA VAL A 23 -3.19 -4.38 -9.27
C VAL A 23 -3.68 -5.59 -10.08
N LYS A 24 -4.94 -5.59 -10.48
CA LYS A 24 -5.50 -6.64 -11.34
C LYS A 24 -4.92 -6.51 -12.74
N ALA A 25 -3.83 -7.22 -12.98
CA ALA A 25 -3.04 -7.19 -14.20
C ALA A 25 -2.32 -8.52 -14.42
N THR A 26 -1.97 -8.82 -15.67
CA THR A 26 -1.21 -10.01 -16.06
C THR A 26 0.19 -9.69 -16.55
N ASP A 27 0.50 -8.41 -16.77
CA ASP A 27 1.80 -7.95 -17.25
C ASP A 27 2.36 -6.86 -16.31
N PRO A 28 3.48 -7.14 -15.60
CA PRO A 28 4.14 -6.16 -14.72
C PRO A 28 4.62 -4.90 -15.45
N ALA A 29 4.96 -5.00 -16.74
CA ALA A 29 5.46 -3.87 -17.50
C ALA A 29 4.39 -2.77 -17.62
N THR A 30 3.12 -3.15 -17.77
CA THR A 30 2.00 -2.19 -17.83
C THR A 30 1.80 -1.46 -16.50
N VAL A 31 2.11 -2.11 -15.36
CA VAL A 31 2.04 -1.50 -14.03
C VAL A 31 3.21 -0.55 -13.81
N LEU A 32 4.43 -0.94 -14.20
CA LEU A 32 5.61 -0.07 -14.17
C LEU A 32 5.39 1.20 -14.98
N ASP A 33 4.86 1.07 -16.20
CA ASP A 33 4.55 2.19 -17.08
C ASP A 33 3.49 3.13 -16.46
N ALA A 34 2.42 2.57 -15.88
CA ALA A 34 1.38 3.36 -15.20
C ALA A 34 1.93 4.18 -14.02
N LEU A 35 2.86 3.63 -13.27
CA LEU A 35 3.48 4.30 -12.13
C LEU A 35 4.59 5.29 -12.52
N GLU A 36 5.05 5.25 -13.78
CA GLU A 36 6.19 6.04 -14.28
C GLU A 36 7.47 5.79 -13.45
N PHE A 37 7.65 4.57 -12.95
CA PHE A 37 8.87 4.19 -12.26
C PHE A 37 10.04 4.13 -13.26
N LYS A 38 11.17 4.68 -12.82
CA LYS A 38 12.39 4.75 -13.64
C LYS A 38 13.38 3.69 -13.20
N GLU A 39 14.32 3.37 -14.09
CA GLU A 39 15.48 2.52 -13.79
C GLU A 39 15.09 1.11 -13.29
N ALA A 40 14.04 0.52 -13.91
CA ALA A 40 13.64 -0.83 -13.58
C ALA A 40 14.74 -1.84 -13.86
N MET A 41 15.03 -2.71 -12.89
CA MET A 41 16.00 -3.78 -13.00
C MET A 41 15.34 -5.13 -12.73
N PRO A 42 15.67 -6.18 -13.49
CA PRO A 42 15.15 -7.52 -13.20
C PRO A 42 15.61 -8.01 -11.83
N ALA A 43 14.68 -8.61 -11.08
CA ALA A 43 14.92 -9.19 -9.77
C ALA A 43 14.01 -10.39 -9.57
N ASN A 44 14.45 -11.37 -8.81
CA ASN A 44 13.59 -12.43 -8.30
C ASN A 44 12.86 -11.98 -7.01
N TRP A 45 11.98 -12.81 -6.45
CA TRP A 45 11.19 -12.48 -5.26
C TRP A 45 12.07 -12.12 -4.07
N ALA A 46 13.07 -12.98 -3.75
CA ALA A 46 13.94 -12.78 -2.61
C ALA A 46 14.70 -11.45 -2.69
N SER A 47 15.39 -11.19 -3.80
CA SER A 47 16.18 -9.97 -3.96
C SER A 47 15.33 -8.71 -4.15
N GLY A 48 14.18 -8.82 -4.82
CA GLY A 48 13.24 -7.74 -5.01
C GLY A 48 12.59 -7.30 -3.69
N LEU A 49 12.13 -8.24 -2.86
CA LEU A 49 11.60 -7.93 -1.54
C LEU A 49 12.68 -7.37 -0.60
N ALA A 50 13.90 -7.94 -0.62
CA ALA A 50 15.00 -7.38 0.16
C ALA A 50 15.26 -5.91 -0.19
N ALA A 51 15.23 -5.55 -1.48
CA ALA A 51 15.34 -4.16 -1.92
C ALA A 51 14.17 -3.30 -1.47
N ALA A 52 12.93 -3.81 -1.55
CA ALA A 52 11.73 -3.10 -1.09
C ALA A 52 11.76 -2.74 0.40
N TYR A 53 12.45 -3.53 1.23
CA TYR A 53 12.67 -3.25 2.65
C TYR A 53 13.90 -2.36 2.94
N TRP A 54 14.81 -2.21 1.98
CA TRP A 54 16.10 -1.50 2.17
C TRP A 54 15.97 0.01 2.44
N ASN A 55 14.84 0.60 2.20
CA ASN A 55 14.62 2.05 2.10
C ASN A 55 14.86 2.88 3.36
N ALA A 56 15.03 2.28 4.52
CA ALA A 56 15.01 3.01 5.79
C ALA A 56 16.17 3.99 5.99
N GLN A 57 17.26 3.94 5.20
CA GLN A 57 18.47 4.73 5.44
C GLN A 57 19.12 5.29 4.17
N SER A 58 18.61 5.04 2.99
CA SER A 58 19.18 5.52 1.73
C SER A 58 18.31 6.63 1.11
N ARG A 59 18.95 7.49 0.30
CA ARG A 59 18.22 8.46 -0.54
C ARG A 59 17.48 7.79 -1.71
N GLU A 60 17.72 6.50 -1.92
CA GLU A 60 17.14 5.69 -2.98
C GLU A 60 15.98 4.90 -2.41
N CYS A 61 14.80 5.02 -3.04
CA CYS A 61 13.62 4.26 -2.71
C CYS A 61 13.41 3.18 -3.77
N TRP A 62 13.36 1.93 -3.35
CA TRP A 62 13.13 0.78 -4.23
C TRP A 62 11.70 0.27 -4.06
N ALA A 63 11.08 -0.11 -5.18
CA ALA A 63 9.83 -0.84 -5.17
C ALA A 63 10.00 -2.14 -5.97
N PHE A 64 9.57 -3.25 -5.40
CA PHE A 64 9.51 -4.52 -6.10
C PHE A 64 8.17 -4.63 -6.81
N VAL A 65 8.19 -4.82 -8.13
CA VAL A 65 7.01 -5.11 -8.95
C VAL A 65 7.05 -6.59 -9.30
N SER A 66 6.13 -7.36 -8.75
CA SER A 66 6.15 -8.81 -8.83
C SER A 66 5.74 -9.33 -10.22
N PRO A 67 6.18 -10.53 -10.60
CA PRO A 67 5.44 -11.34 -11.57
C PRO A 67 3.99 -11.51 -11.13
N PRO A 68 3.04 -11.78 -12.06
CA PRO A 68 1.63 -11.94 -11.70
C PRO A 68 1.42 -13.19 -10.83
N VAL A 69 0.71 -13.02 -9.71
CA VAL A 69 0.29 -14.10 -8.81
C VAL A 69 -1.23 -14.13 -8.80
N SER A 70 -1.83 -15.21 -9.30
CA SER A 70 -3.30 -15.38 -9.41
C SER A 70 -3.99 -14.21 -10.10
N GLY A 71 -3.32 -13.60 -11.11
CA GLY A 71 -3.84 -12.48 -11.90
C GLY A 71 -3.71 -11.12 -11.20
N TRP A 72 -2.84 -11.01 -10.20
CA TRP A 72 -2.48 -9.76 -9.53
C TRP A 72 -0.99 -9.50 -9.65
N VAL A 73 -0.63 -8.28 -9.98
CA VAL A 73 0.73 -7.75 -9.88
C VAL A 73 0.84 -6.95 -8.59
N LEU A 74 1.85 -7.24 -7.79
CA LEU A 74 2.09 -6.57 -6.52
C LEU A 74 3.21 -5.54 -6.68
N VAL A 75 2.99 -4.33 -6.15
CA VAL A 75 4.00 -3.27 -6.08
C VAL A 75 4.31 -3.04 -4.61
N VAL A 76 5.46 -3.50 -4.16
CA VAL A 76 5.81 -3.61 -2.74
C VAL A 76 6.96 -2.67 -2.39
N SER A 77 6.80 -1.82 -1.37
CA SER A 77 7.91 -1.00 -0.84
C SER A 77 7.60 -0.49 0.56
N SER A 78 8.64 -0.39 1.40
CA SER A 78 8.56 0.27 2.70
C SER A 78 8.49 1.81 2.59
N SER A 79 8.71 2.37 1.39
CA SER A 79 8.68 3.82 1.09
C SER A 79 7.48 4.24 0.24
N LEU A 80 6.51 3.35 -0.02
CA LEU A 80 5.28 3.75 -0.69
C LEU A 80 4.55 4.80 0.14
N PRO A 81 4.06 5.87 -0.49
CA PRO A 81 3.19 6.82 0.17
C PRO A 81 1.85 6.15 0.54
N TYR A 82 1.19 6.67 1.55
CA TYR A 82 -0.07 6.17 2.06
C TYR A 82 -1.11 7.30 2.18
N PRO A 83 -2.41 6.98 2.22
CA PRO A 83 -3.44 7.99 2.38
C PRO A 83 -3.34 8.66 3.75
N THR A 84 -3.27 9.99 3.76
CA THR A 84 -3.27 10.82 4.96
C THR A 84 -3.74 12.23 4.64
N ILE A 85 -4.38 12.87 5.59
CA ILE A 85 -4.73 14.30 5.52
C ILE A 85 -3.58 15.19 5.98
N GLU A 86 -2.52 14.63 6.54
CA GLU A 86 -1.35 15.40 6.98
C GLU A 86 -0.65 16.07 5.79
N THR A 87 -0.35 17.35 5.96
CA THR A 87 0.30 18.17 4.94
C THR A 87 1.82 18.03 4.91
N HIS A 88 2.41 17.41 5.94
CA HIS A 88 3.85 17.23 6.04
C HIS A 88 4.36 16.23 5.01
N HIS A 89 5.36 16.63 4.25
CA HIS A 89 6.03 15.81 3.23
C HIS A 89 5.20 15.37 2.03
N ASP A 90 4.01 15.95 1.81
CA ASP A 90 3.13 15.62 0.66
C ASP A 90 2.82 14.12 0.48
N ILE A 91 2.89 13.32 1.53
CA ILE A 91 2.70 11.86 1.48
C ILE A 91 1.33 11.52 0.89
N GLY A 92 0.26 12.15 1.40
CA GLY A 92 -1.10 11.93 0.90
C GLY A 92 -1.23 12.29 -0.58
N LYS A 93 -0.70 13.44 -1.01
CA LYS A 93 -0.73 13.84 -2.43
C LYS A 93 0.03 12.87 -3.32
N ARG A 94 1.18 12.36 -2.86
CA ARG A 94 1.95 11.35 -3.59
C ARG A 94 1.19 10.03 -3.70
N PHE A 95 0.49 9.63 -2.64
CA PHE A 95 -0.41 8.48 -2.67
C PHE A 95 -1.51 8.68 -3.72
N ASP A 96 -2.20 9.82 -3.69
CA ASP A 96 -3.28 10.15 -4.61
C ASP A 96 -2.83 10.10 -6.07
N VAL A 97 -1.63 10.57 -6.37
CA VAL A 97 -1.04 10.51 -7.72
C VAL A 97 -0.87 9.06 -8.17
N LEU A 98 -0.22 8.21 -7.37
CA LEU A 98 0.03 6.82 -7.72
C LEU A 98 -1.29 6.03 -7.83
N PHE A 99 -2.19 6.20 -6.86
CA PHE A 99 -3.47 5.52 -6.84
C PHE A 99 -4.35 5.93 -8.03
N SER A 100 -4.38 7.23 -8.37
CA SER A 100 -5.12 7.73 -9.54
C SER A 100 -4.58 7.17 -10.86
N ARG A 101 -3.26 7.13 -11.04
CA ARG A 101 -2.64 6.55 -12.23
C ARG A 101 -3.02 5.08 -12.42
N LEU A 102 -2.97 4.31 -11.33
CA LEU A 102 -3.33 2.90 -11.37
C LEU A 102 -4.82 2.71 -11.65
N MET A 103 -5.72 3.40 -10.93
CA MET A 103 -7.16 3.20 -11.11
C MET A 103 -7.70 3.68 -12.46
N GLN A 104 -6.98 4.58 -13.16
CA GLN A 104 -7.33 5.00 -14.51
C GLN A 104 -7.00 3.95 -15.58
N ARG A 105 -6.07 3.04 -15.29
CA ARG A 105 -5.57 2.04 -16.25
C ARG A 105 -6.02 0.61 -15.95
N PHE A 106 -6.42 0.34 -14.70
CA PHE A 106 -6.76 -1.01 -14.24
C PHE A 106 -8.13 -1.06 -13.57
N ASP A 107 -8.87 -2.12 -13.80
CA ASP A 107 -10.25 -2.27 -13.32
C ASP A 107 -10.37 -2.49 -11.80
N ASP A 108 -9.40 -3.15 -11.17
CA ASP A 108 -9.36 -3.38 -9.72
C ASP A 108 -7.96 -3.10 -9.19
N VAL A 109 -7.87 -2.13 -8.31
CA VAL A 109 -6.65 -1.69 -7.65
C VAL A 109 -6.90 -1.65 -6.15
N GLN A 110 -6.04 -2.32 -5.39
CA GLN A 110 -6.08 -2.33 -3.94
C GLN A 110 -4.76 -1.84 -3.38
N PHE A 111 -4.82 -1.22 -2.22
CA PHE A 111 -3.64 -0.78 -1.48
C PHE A 111 -3.76 -1.27 -0.04
N PHE A 112 -2.64 -1.69 0.52
CA PHE A 112 -2.52 -2.12 1.91
C PHE A 112 -1.21 -1.62 2.50
N GLY A 113 -1.24 -1.31 3.78
CA GLY A 113 -0.04 -0.95 4.53
C GLY A 113 -0.19 -1.31 6.00
N SER A 114 0.91 -1.72 6.61
CA SER A 114 0.96 -2.06 8.03
C SER A 114 2.31 -1.72 8.63
N HIS A 115 2.29 -1.05 9.78
CA HIS A 115 3.48 -0.77 10.57
C HIS A 115 3.18 -0.97 12.05
N ARG A 116 3.30 -2.20 12.53
CA ARG A 116 2.91 -2.58 13.90
C ARG A 116 3.64 -1.80 15.00
N GLY A 117 4.88 -1.36 14.76
CA GLY A 117 5.65 -0.61 15.76
C GLY A 117 5.06 0.74 16.16
N VAL A 118 4.19 1.31 15.32
CA VAL A 118 3.48 2.59 15.55
C VAL A 118 1.96 2.45 15.43
N GLY A 119 1.44 1.22 15.43
CA GLY A 119 0.00 0.97 15.36
C GLY A 119 -0.64 1.44 14.05
N PHE A 120 0.13 1.56 12.95
CA PHE A 120 -0.38 2.06 11.68
C PHE A 120 -0.93 0.93 10.82
N VAL A 121 -2.14 1.13 10.28
CA VAL A 121 -2.77 0.27 9.27
C VAL A 121 -3.50 1.12 8.24
N THR A 122 -3.50 0.68 7.00
CA THR A 122 -4.20 1.37 5.92
C THR A 122 -4.62 0.41 4.83
N TRP A 123 -5.74 0.71 4.18
CA TRP A 123 -6.17 0.04 2.94
C TRP A 123 -6.96 0.99 2.06
N ALA A 124 -6.90 0.75 0.76
CA ALA A 124 -7.76 1.43 -0.20
C ALA A 124 -8.15 0.46 -1.31
N ARG A 125 -9.28 0.74 -1.97
CA ARG A 125 -9.74 0.00 -3.14
C ARG A 125 -10.36 0.94 -4.16
N ALA A 126 -10.00 0.74 -5.43
CA ALA A 126 -10.67 1.34 -6.57
C ALA A 126 -11.17 0.26 -7.52
N LEU A 127 -12.36 0.46 -8.06
CA LEU A 127 -12.97 -0.39 -9.07
C LEU A 127 -13.42 0.46 -10.26
N LYS A 128 -13.07 0.05 -11.48
CA LYS A 128 -13.50 0.71 -12.72
C LYS A 128 -13.30 2.22 -12.67
N SER A 129 -12.08 2.64 -12.37
CA SER A 129 -11.65 4.05 -12.28
C SER A 129 -12.33 4.86 -11.18
N LYS A 130 -12.99 4.23 -10.21
CA LYS A 130 -13.64 4.90 -9.08
C LYS A 130 -13.04 4.42 -7.75
N ALA A 131 -12.56 5.35 -6.92
CA ALA A 131 -12.19 5.04 -5.54
C ALA A 131 -13.45 4.66 -4.76
N MET A 132 -13.47 3.44 -4.22
CA MET A 132 -14.58 2.87 -3.47
C MET A 132 -14.37 3.04 -1.96
N ARG A 133 -13.16 2.84 -1.52
CA ARG A 133 -12.79 2.90 -0.10
C ARG A 133 -11.36 3.39 0.06
N ILE A 134 -11.13 4.29 1.01
CA ILE A 134 -9.80 4.68 1.49
C ILE A 134 -9.90 4.79 3.00
N PHE A 135 -9.05 4.05 3.72
CA PHE A 135 -8.97 4.10 5.17
C PHE A 135 -7.52 4.05 5.63
N ALA A 136 -7.20 4.86 6.63
CA ALA A 136 -5.92 4.79 7.33
C ALA A 136 -6.11 5.18 8.80
N PHE A 137 -5.46 4.42 9.67
CA PHE A 137 -5.39 4.63 11.09
C PHE A 137 -3.93 4.61 11.55
N GLY A 138 -3.52 5.56 12.33
CA GLY A 138 -2.17 5.64 12.88
C GLY A 138 -2.09 6.66 14.01
N GLU A 139 -1.12 6.48 14.91
CA GLU A 139 -0.93 7.35 16.08
C GLU A 139 -2.20 7.52 16.94
N ALA A 140 -2.99 6.45 17.04
CA ALA A 140 -4.27 6.40 17.76
C ALA A 140 -5.37 7.30 17.14
N ASP A 141 -5.26 7.67 15.86
CA ASP A 141 -6.26 8.46 15.17
C ASP A 141 -6.57 7.91 13.76
N VAL A 142 -7.77 8.26 13.25
CA VAL A 142 -8.17 8.00 11.87
C VAL A 142 -7.64 9.13 11.00
N VAL A 143 -6.62 8.82 10.19
CA VAL A 143 -5.94 9.80 9.33
C VAL A 143 -6.52 9.88 7.92
N ALA A 144 -7.33 8.89 7.51
CA ALA A 144 -8.14 8.94 6.29
C ALA A 144 -9.36 8.02 6.42
N ASN A 145 -10.53 8.49 5.99
CA ASN A 145 -11.79 7.72 6.01
C ASN A 145 -12.71 8.20 4.89
N VAL A 146 -12.61 7.59 3.72
CA VAL A 146 -13.37 7.95 2.53
C VAL A 146 -14.11 6.73 1.97
N GLY A 147 -15.36 6.91 1.56
CA GLY A 147 -16.21 5.85 1.04
C GLY A 147 -16.89 5.01 2.13
N GLU A 148 -17.81 4.15 1.71
CA GLU A 148 -18.52 3.25 2.62
C GLU A 148 -17.64 2.07 3.04
N GLN A 149 -17.90 1.54 4.23
CA GLN A 149 -17.24 0.32 4.70
C GLN A 149 -17.49 -0.84 3.74
N THR A 150 -16.48 -1.64 3.51
CA THR A 150 -16.65 -2.86 2.72
C THR A 150 -17.44 -3.92 3.49
N PRO A 151 -18.08 -4.90 2.80
CA PRO A 151 -18.74 -6.01 3.48
C PRO A 151 -17.81 -6.83 4.38
N GLU A 152 -16.51 -6.82 4.08
CA GLU A 152 -15.48 -7.46 4.89
C GLU A 152 -15.20 -6.66 6.15
N GLU A 153 -15.13 -5.33 6.06
CA GLU A 153 -14.97 -4.43 7.20
C GLU A 153 -16.15 -4.54 8.18
N THR A 154 -17.38 -4.63 7.67
CA THR A 154 -18.58 -4.76 8.52
C THR A 154 -18.66 -6.10 9.27
N LYS A 155 -17.95 -7.13 8.82
CA LYS A 155 -17.85 -8.42 9.52
C LYS A 155 -16.79 -8.41 10.62
N LEU A 156 -15.85 -7.48 10.55
CA LEU A 156 -14.85 -7.32 11.59
C LEU A 156 -15.51 -6.52 12.71
N THR A 157 -15.46 -7.03 13.93
CA THR A 157 -15.88 -6.29 15.13
C THR A 157 -14.89 -5.16 15.44
N PHE A 158 -14.60 -4.32 14.45
CA PHE A 158 -13.90 -3.08 14.69
C PHE A 158 -14.83 -2.13 15.42
N LEU A 159 -14.31 -1.49 16.44
CA LEU A 159 -14.95 -0.34 17.04
C LEU A 159 -15.18 0.70 15.94
N ASP A 160 -16.42 1.08 15.72
CA ASP A 160 -16.72 2.22 14.86
C ASP A 160 -16.21 3.47 15.58
N LEU A 161 -15.06 3.94 15.15
CA LEU A 161 -14.43 5.16 15.65
C LEU A 161 -14.81 6.37 14.81
N SER A 162 -15.67 6.21 13.81
CA SER A 162 -16.15 7.31 12.98
C SER A 162 -16.95 8.28 13.83
N GLY A 163 -16.55 9.55 13.84
CA GLY A 163 -17.20 10.61 14.61
C GLY A 163 -16.85 10.69 16.10
N LEU A 164 -15.91 9.89 16.58
CA LEU A 164 -15.38 10.05 17.94
C LEU A 164 -14.25 11.09 17.96
N ALA A 165 -14.25 11.91 19.02
CA ALA A 165 -13.07 12.73 19.29
C ALA A 165 -11.87 11.85 19.61
N PRO A 166 -10.61 12.28 19.32
CA PRO A 166 -9.41 11.48 19.54
C PRO A 166 -9.29 10.89 20.94
N SER A 167 -9.71 11.65 21.99
CA SER A 167 -9.73 11.21 23.38
C SER A 167 -10.70 10.05 23.65
N ASP A 168 -11.81 9.98 22.92
CA ASP A 168 -12.84 8.95 23.10
C ASP A 168 -12.51 7.68 22.30
N ALA A 169 -11.86 7.83 21.15
CA ALA A 169 -11.33 6.74 20.35
C ALA A 169 -10.25 5.96 21.14
N GLN A 170 -9.36 6.67 21.82
CA GLN A 170 -8.30 6.09 22.64
C GLN A 170 -8.83 5.29 23.83
N ARG A 171 -9.92 5.76 24.47
CA ARG A 171 -10.57 5.07 25.58
C ARG A 171 -11.24 3.76 25.14
N LYS A 172 -11.93 3.75 24.00
CA LYS A 172 -12.57 2.55 23.42
C LYS A 172 -11.58 1.49 22.94
N CYS A 173 -10.36 1.84 22.57
CA CYS A 173 -9.32 0.88 22.20
C CYS A 173 -8.63 0.23 23.40
N SER A 174 -8.88 0.75 24.61
CA SER A 174 -8.26 0.27 25.88
C SER A 174 -9.17 -0.65 26.69
N GLU A 175 -10.41 -0.83 26.29
CA GLU A 175 -11.40 -1.76 26.82
C GLU A 175 -11.47 -3.03 25.95
#